data_8452f7d0c950bc621c5c5826b21f8974
#
_entry.id   8452f7d0c950bc621c5c5826b21f8974
#
_cell.length_a   1.000
_cell.length_b   1.000
_cell.length_c   1.000
_cell.angle_alpha   90.00
_cell.angle_beta   90.00
_cell.angle_gamma   90.00
#
_symmetry.space_group_name_H-M   'P 1'
#
loop_
_entity.id
_entity.type
_entity.pdbx_description
1 polymer ?
#
loop_
_entity_poly.entity_id
_entity_poly.type
_entity_poly.pdbx_seq_one_letter_code
_entity_poly.pdbx_strand_id
1 'polypeptide(L)'
;MAPPPVPLRARMTAVAGALVLTPDTALMRLTKMQTNSRWYTAWGIVFYRGFGRLILLPPLWMVAKGASPREFARVARHLGWRHLCGGALLYTIQNVAFIVAANLTFIASVLAILATGPLMSCFAAKAFLGESVPRHTWIAAVVCAACVLVLFSDAFVERRDDDENTPATRDHLVGNFVALIVPAALALYWTACKSAKKDADMIPALALSGLIGGSLATLVVLGNVPFQRNENQNQNQNESVLSPLMPTPPADDGGVAIAALVTQTLSVAVAFALLTLGAKDVPSAEVSLIMLIELALGPLLVWAAVGEMPTWRVWLGAAGVLATMAAESFAAVADERREGSADFSSAAERETGGSGDAAA
;
A
#
# COMPACT_ATOMS: atom_id res chain seq x y z
N MET A 1 -2.57 31.71 -3.16
CA MET A 1 -2.41 31.28 -1.75
C MET A 1 -1.54 30.03 -1.77
N ALA A 2 -0.36 30.08 -1.16
CA ALA A 2 0.47 28.90 -0.98
C ALA A 2 -0.26 27.89 -0.09
N PRO A 3 -0.17 26.58 -0.36
CA PRO A 3 -0.74 25.56 0.51
C PRO A 3 -0.09 25.66 1.91
N PRO A 4 -0.84 25.41 2.99
CA PRO A 4 -0.28 25.45 4.32
C PRO A 4 0.83 24.37 4.46
N PRO A 5 1.89 24.65 5.27
CA PRO A 5 2.99 23.71 5.45
C PRO A 5 2.49 22.37 5.98
N VAL A 6 3.03 21.28 5.44
CA VAL A 6 2.66 19.93 5.84
C VAL A 6 3.16 19.66 7.26
N PRO A 7 2.28 19.29 8.21
CA PRO A 7 2.72 19.06 9.59
C PRO A 7 3.67 17.85 9.67
N LEU A 8 4.82 18.03 10.33
CA LEU A 8 5.82 16.99 10.54
C LEU A 8 5.20 15.68 11.09
N ARG A 9 4.19 15.83 11.96
CA ARG A 9 3.45 14.69 12.52
C ARG A 9 2.80 13.84 11.43
N ALA A 10 2.23 14.44 10.39
CA ALA A 10 1.60 13.68 9.30
C ALA A 10 2.62 12.89 8.49
N ARG A 11 3.78 13.49 8.16
CA ARG A 11 4.91 12.79 7.52
C ARG A 11 5.40 11.62 8.37
N MET A 12 5.64 11.86 9.67
CA MET A 12 6.07 10.81 10.60
C MET A 12 5.06 9.67 10.72
N THR A 13 3.76 9.99 10.69
CA THR A 13 2.69 8.97 10.70
C THR A 13 2.72 8.13 9.42
N ALA A 14 2.91 8.73 8.26
CA ALA A 14 3.04 8.00 7.00
C ALA A 14 4.30 7.12 6.97
N VAL A 15 5.46 7.63 7.42
CA VAL A 15 6.71 6.86 7.53
C VAL A 15 6.53 5.69 8.50
N ALA A 16 5.91 5.90 9.66
CA ALA A 16 5.60 4.82 10.60
C ALA A 16 4.72 3.76 9.95
N GLY A 17 3.73 4.17 9.14
CA GLY A 17 2.89 3.24 8.38
C GLY A 17 3.70 2.39 7.39
N ALA A 18 4.61 3.00 6.63
CA ALA A 18 5.48 2.28 5.70
C ALA A 18 6.43 1.29 6.43
N LEU A 19 6.99 1.69 7.57
CA LEU A 19 7.84 0.81 8.40
C LEU A 19 7.05 -0.37 8.98
N VAL A 20 5.80 -0.16 9.42
CA VAL A 20 4.93 -1.25 9.91
C VAL A 20 4.53 -2.18 8.77
N LEU A 21 4.47 -1.71 7.53
CA LEU A 21 4.17 -2.52 6.35
C LEU A 21 5.35 -3.42 5.94
N THR A 22 6.58 -3.01 6.20
CA THR A 22 7.81 -3.69 5.75
C THR A 22 7.89 -5.19 6.09
N PRO A 23 7.42 -5.70 7.26
CA PRO A 23 7.44 -7.13 7.56
C PRO A 23 6.49 -7.98 6.69
N ASP A 24 5.54 -7.37 5.97
CA ASP A 24 4.52 -8.08 5.19
C ASP A 24 5.13 -9.04 4.16
N THR A 25 6.11 -8.57 3.40
CA THR A 25 6.84 -9.38 2.40
C THR A 25 7.60 -10.55 3.01
N ALA A 26 8.27 -10.34 4.14
CA ALA A 26 9.00 -11.37 4.86
C ALA A 26 8.05 -12.42 5.47
N LEU A 27 6.96 -11.97 6.09
CA LEU A 27 5.92 -12.85 6.65
C LEU A 27 5.22 -13.68 5.55
N MET A 28 4.94 -13.07 4.39
CA MET A 28 4.37 -13.77 3.24
C MET A 28 5.32 -14.88 2.75
N ARG A 29 6.64 -14.63 2.71
CA ARG A 29 7.63 -15.63 2.30
C ARG A 29 7.75 -16.76 3.33
N LEU A 30 7.83 -16.44 4.63
CA LEU A 30 7.83 -17.41 5.71
C LEU A 30 6.58 -18.31 5.67
N THR A 31 5.42 -17.73 5.47
CA THR A 31 4.16 -18.49 5.37
C THR A 31 4.19 -19.44 4.16
N LYS A 32 4.70 -18.98 3.01
CA LYS A 32 4.84 -19.83 1.82
C LYS A 32 5.82 -20.99 2.01
N MET A 33 6.93 -20.78 2.72
CA MET A 33 7.94 -21.82 2.97
C MET A 33 7.44 -22.92 3.93
N GLN A 34 6.61 -22.55 4.91
CA GLN A 34 6.09 -23.48 5.91
C GLN A 34 4.80 -24.18 5.47
N THR A 35 4.11 -23.63 4.47
CA THR A 35 2.86 -24.18 3.98
C THR A 35 3.12 -24.87 2.64
N ASN A 36 3.44 -26.16 2.67
CA ASN A 36 3.60 -27.00 1.48
C ASN A 36 2.22 -27.32 0.83
N SER A 37 1.21 -26.49 1.06
CA SER A 37 -0.16 -26.79 0.70
C SER A 37 -0.76 -25.74 -0.25
N ARG A 38 -1.59 -26.22 -1.15
CA ARG A 38 -2.54 -25.51 -2.00
C ARG A 38 -3.47 -24.52 -1.25
N TRP A 39 -3.35 -24.43 0.08
CA TRP A 39 -4.19 -23.68 1.02
C TRP A 39 -3.99 -22.18 0.97
N TYR A 40 -2.81 -21.71 0.56
CA TYR A 40 -2.52 -20.28 0.45
C TYR A 40 -2.89 -19.77 -0.94
N THR A 41 -4.16 -19.96 -1.29
CA THR A 41 -4.68 -19.41 -2.55
C THR A 41 -4.73 -17.88 -2.45
N ALA A 42 -4.60 -17.20 -3.59
CA ALA A 42 -4.73 -15.74 -3.68
C ALA A 42 -5.99 -15.24 -2.95
N TRP A 43 -7.09 -15.95 -3.13
CA TRP A 43 -8.38 -15.60 -2.55
C TRP A 43 -8.46 -15.81 -1.04
N GLY A 44 -7.74 -16.79 -0.49
CA GLY A 44 -7.57 -16.96 0.95
C GLY A 44 -6.90 -15.75 1.58
N ILE A 45 -5.82 -15.22 0.97
CA ILE A 45 -5.15 -14.00 1.44
C ILE A 45 -6.10 -12.79 1.37
N VAL A 46 -6.84 -12.64 0.27
CA VAL A 46 -7.85 -11.56 0.13
C VAL A 46 -8.90 -11.66 1.23
N PHE A 47 -9.37 -12.87 1.52
CA PHE A 47 -10.36 -13.15 2.57
C PHE A 47 -9.86 -12.71 3.95
N TYR A 48 -8.70 -13.22 4.38
CA TYR A 48 -8.15 -12.90 5.72
C TYR A 48 -7.76 -11.43 5.86
N ARG A 49 -7.09 -10.86 4.86
CA ARG A 49 -6.77 -9.43 4.85
C ARG A 49 -8.02 -8.56 4.79
N GLY A 50 -9.07 -9.01 4.09
CA GLY A 50 -10.35 -8.31 4.01
C GLY A 50 -11.06 -8.29 5.36
N PHE A 51 -11.50 -9.44 5.85
CA PHE A 51 -12.23 -9.52 7.11
C PHE A 51 -11.38 -9.09 8.31
N GLY A 52 -10.06 -9.31 8.28
CA GLY A 52 -9.15 -8.80 9.30
C GLY A 52 -9.21 -7.28 9.43
N ARG A 53 -9.17 -6.53 8.31
CA ARG A 53 -9.35 -5.07 8.33
C ARG A 53 -10.71 -4.65 8.87
N LEU A 54 -11.77 -5.32 8.44
CA LEU A 54 -13.12 -5.03 8.92
C LEU A 54 -13.25 -5.20 10.44
N ILE A 55 -12.64 -6.25 10.98
CA ILE A 55 -12.74 -6.59 12.41
C ILE A 55 -11.78 -5.73 13.24
N LEU A 56 -10.56 -5.47 12.75
CA LEU A 56 -9.50 -4.82 13.53
C LEU A 56 -9.57 -3.29 13.50
N LEU A 57 -9.87 -2.68 12.34
CA LEU A 57 -9.77 -1.23 12.20
C LEU A 57 -10.80 -0.43 13.01
N PRO A 58 -12.10 -0.79 13.06
CA PRO A 58 -13.05 -0.03 13.86
C PRO A 58 -12.70 0.00 15.35
N PRO A 59 -12.44 -1.13 16.06
CA PRO A 59 -12.07 -1.07 17.46
C PRO A 59 -10.72 -0.39 17.71
N LEU A 60 -9.72 -0.59 16.82
CA LEU A 60 -8.44 0.08 16.93
C LEU A 60 -8.58 1.61 16.83
N TRP A 61 -9.38 2.09 15.89
CA TRP A 61 -9.70 3.51 15.75
C TRP A 61 -10.44 4.06 16.97
N MET A 62 -11.43 3.31 17.47
CA MET A 62 -12.18 3.70 18.66
C MET A 62 -11.29 3.83 19.89
N VAL A 63 -10.38 2.89 20.11
CA VAL A 63 -9.41 2.93 21.21
C VAL A 63 -8.44 4.11 21.04
N ALA A 64 -7.89 4.31 19.84
CA ALA A 64 -6.94 5.39 19.56
C ALA A 64 -7.53 6.79 19.71
N LYS A 65 -8.83 6.96 19.45
CA LYS A 65 -9.55 8.25 19.55
C LYS A 65 -10.33 8.40 20.85
N GLY A 66 -10.42 7.38 21.69
CA GLY A 66 -11.32 7.36 22.85
C GLY A 66 -12.79 7.49 22.45
N ALA A 67 -13.15 7.00 21.27
CA ALA A 67 -14.42 7.26 20.62
C ALA A 67 -15.39 6.06 20.74
N SER A 68 -16.69 6.34 20.67
CA SER A 68 -17.74 5.33 20.71
C SER A 68 -18.07 4.77 19.31
N PRO A 69 -18.73 3.59 19.22
CA PRO A 69 -19.21 3.06 17.93
C PRO A 69 -20.16 4.03 17.19
N ARG A 70 -20.90 4.85 17.94
CA ARG A 70 -21.79 5.87 17.36
C ARG A 70 -21.00 7.00 16.70
N GLU A 71 -19.85 7.35 17.25
CA GLU A 71 -18.94 8.35 16.66
C GLU A 71 -18.27 7.79 15.40
N PHE A 72 -17.83 6.54 15.40
CA PHE A 72 -17.32 5.90 14.17
C PHE A 72 -18.35 5.93 13.05
N ALA A 73 -19.61 5.56 13.35
CA ALA A 73 -20.71 5.63 12.38
C ALA A 73 -21.02 7.08 11.93
N ARG A 74 -20.82 8.08 12.80
CA ARG A 74 -20.97 9.50 12.47
C ARG A 74 -19.86 9.94 11.51
N VAL A 75 -18.61 9.56 11.77
CA VAL A 75 -17.47 9.86 10.91
C VAL A 75 -17.67 9.23 9.51
N ALA A 76 -18.12 7.98 9.46
CA ALA A 76 -18.43 7.31 8.18
C ALA A 76 -19.51 8.07 7.38
N ARG A 77 -20.56 8.57 8.04
CA ARG A 77 -21.61 9.38 7.38
C ARG A 77 -21.09 10.76 6.98
N HIS A 78 -20.25 11.38 7.81
CA HIS A 78 -19.67 12.71 7.50
C HIS A 78 -18.71 12.68 6.32
N LEU A 79 -18.00 11.57 6.12
CA LEU A 79 -17.12 11.33 4.95
C LEU A 79 -17.90 11.43 3.63
N GLY A 80 -19.18 11.08 3.65
CA GLY A 80 -20.05 11.06 2.48
C GLY A 80 -19.85 9.78 1.64
N TRP A 81 -20.92 9.36 0.98
CA TRP A 81 -20.96 8.08 0.27
C TRP A 81 -19.92 7.96 -0.86
N ARG A 82 -19.59 9.06 -1.53
CA ARG A 82 -18.62 9.07 -2.65
C ARG A 82 -17.21 8.71 -2.17
N HIS A 83 -16.74 9.32 -1.10
CA HIS A 83 -15.41 9.00 -0.53
C HIS A 83 -15.43 7.66 0.21
N LEU A 84 -16.52 7.34 0.91
CA LEU A 84 -16.66 6.08 1.62
C LEU A 84 -16.63 4.89 0.65
N CYS A 85 -17.53 4.85 -0.33
CA CYS A 85 -17.61 3.74 -1.28
C CYS A 85 -16.50 3.81 -2.33
N GLY A 86 -16.18 5.00 -2.84
CA GLY A 86 -15.10 5.18 -3.82
C GLY A 86 -13.74 4.81 -3.25
N GLY A 87 -13.40 5.28 -2.05
CA GLY A 87 -12.17 4.91 -1.36
C GLY A 87 -12.11 3.41 -1.03
N ALA A 88 -13.21 2.84 -0.54
CA ALA A 88 -13.30 1.41 -0.29
C ALA A 88 -13.10 0.58 -1.55
N LEU A 89 -13.70 0.97 -2.67
CA LEU A 89 -13.57 0.28 -3.95
C LEU A 89 -12.15 0.38 -4.50
N LEU A 90 -11.56 1.57 -4.53
CA LEU A 90 -10.19 1.79 -5.00
C LEU A 90 -9.19 0.94 -4.21
N TYR A 91 -9.32 0.94 -2.89
CA TYR A 91 -8.45 0.12 -2.05
C TYR A 91 -8.68 -1.39 -2.27
N THR A 92 -9.94 -1.83 -2.45
CA THR A 92 -10.24 -3.23 -2.76
C THR A 92 -9.64 -3.65 -4.09
N ILE A 93 -9.79 -2.82 -5.14
CA ILE A 93 -9.21 -3.07 -6.47
C ILE A 93 -7.69 -3.22 -6.37
N GLN A 94 -7.02 -2.28 -5.69
CA GLN A 94 -5.58 -2.33 -5.48
C GLN A 94 -5.16 -3.63 -4.76
N ASN A 95 -5.83 -3.99 -3.66
CA ASN A 95 -5.47 -5.16 -2.86
C ASN A 95 -5.70 -6.48 -3.62
N VAL A 96 -6.83 -6.60 -4.31
CA VAL A 96 -7.14 -7.79 -5.13
C VAL A 96 -6.17 -7.88 -6.32
N ALA A 97 -5.96 -6.78 -7.04
CA ALA A 97 -5.05 -6.75 -8.18
C ALA A 97 -3.61 -7.14 -7.77
N PHE A 98 -3.13 -6.64 -6.62
CA PHE A 98 -1.80 -7.00 -6.09
C PHE A 98 -1.68 -8.52 -5.86
N ILE A 99 -2.66 -9.11 -5.16
CA ILE A 99 -2.62 -10.52 -4.79
C ILE A 99 -2.79 -11.40 -6.04
N VAL A 100 -3.69 -11.05 -6.95
CA VAL A 100 -3.88 -11.77 -8.22
C VAL A 100 -2.62 -11.68 -9.09
N ALA A 101 -2.05 -10.49 -9.26
CA ALA A 101 -0.81 -10.30 -10.01
C ALA A 101 0.34 -11.13 -9.42
N ALA A 102 0.52 -11.12 -8.09
CA ALA A 102 1.57 -11.88 -7.40
C ALA A 102 1.42 -13.41 -7.53
N ASN A 103 0.23 -13.90 -7.93
CA ASN A 103 0.00 -15.32 -8.22
C ASN A 103 0.14 -15.65 -9.72
N LEU A 104 -0.12 -14.70 -10.61
CA LEU A 104 -0.01 -14.89 -12.06
C LEU A 104 1.39 -14.58 -12.61
N THR A 105 2.15 -13.70 -11.95
CA THR A 105 3.49 -13.33 -12.37
C THR A 105 4.45 -13.34 -11.18
N PHE A 106 5.71 -13.06 -11.47
CA PHE A 106 6.73 -13.05 -10.43
C PHE A 106 6.57 -11.84 -9.52
N ILE A 107 6.71 -12.05 -8.22
CA ILE A 107 6.58 -10.97 -7.23
C ILE A 107 7.54 -9.81 -7.51
N ALA A 108 8.76 -10.09 -7.99
CA ALA A 108 9.72 -9.06 -8.36
C ALA A 108 9.21 -8.15 -9.48
N SER A 109 8.50 -8.71 -10.49
CA SER A 109 7.88 -7.93 -11.55
C SER A 109 6.75 -7.05 -11.01
N VAL A 110 5.92 -7.59 -10.11
CA VAL A 110 4.84 -6.82 -9.46
C VAL A 110 5.42 -5.66 -8.66
N LEU A 111 6.46 -5.89 -7.86
CA LEU A 111 7.11 -4.86 -7.05
C LEU A 111 7.81 -3.80 -7.89
N ALA A 112 8.44 -4.20 -9.01
CA ALA A 112 9.04 -3.26 -9.97
C ALA A 112 7.97 -2.37 -10.63
N ILE A 113 6.80 -2.93 -10.97
CA ILE A 113 5.67 -2.16 -11.49
C ILE A 113 5.10 -1.24 -10.40
N LEU A 114 5.02 -1.70 -9.15
CA LEU A 114 4.55 -0.91 -8.00
C LEU A 114 5.42 0.33 -7.77
N ALA A 115 6.71 0.27 -8.11
CA ALA A 115 7.63 1.42 -8.02
C ALA A 115 7.26 2.58 -8.95
N THR A 116 6.37 2.37 -9.92
CA THR A 116 5.80 3.46 -10.72
C THR A 116 4.71 4.26 -9.97
N GLY A 117 4.34 3.81 -8.77
CA GLY A 117 3.31 4.43 -7.91
C GLY A 117 3.49 5.94 -7.70
N PRO A 118 4.68 6.44 -7.34
CA PRO A 118 4.91 7.87 -7.19
C PRO A 118 4.63 8.67 -8.48
N LEU A 119 5.01 8.13 -9.65
CA LEU A 119 4.71 8.76 -10.93
C LEU A 119 3.19 8.82 -11.17
N MET A 120 2.48 7.71 -10.94
CA MET A 120 1.02 7.67 -11.06
C MET A 120 0.35 8.64 -10.09
N SER A 121 0.90 8.79 -8.87
CA SER A 121 0.38 9.74 -7.88
C SER A 121 0.64 11.19 -8.27
N CYS A 122 1.77 11.53 -8.88
CA CYS A 122 2.01 12.85 -9.46
C CYS A 122 0.99 13.20 -10.54
N PHE A 123 0.70 12.25 -11.45
CA PHE A 123 -0.34 12.44 -12.47
C PHE A 123 -1.73 12.57 -11.86
N ALA A 124 -2.08 11.72 -10.89
CA ALA A 124 -3.38 11.76 -10.23
C ALA A 124 -3.59 13.07 -9.45
N ALA A 125 -2.59 13.53 -8.70
CA ALA A 125 -2.64 14.81 -7.99
C ALA A 125 -2.87 15.98 -8.93
N LYS A 126 -2.14 16.03 -10.05
CA LYS A 126 -2.29 17.08 -11.05
C LYS A 126 -3.65 17.03 -11.74
N ALA A 127 -4.13 15.84 -12.12
CA ALA A 127 -5.37 15.68 -12.89
C ALA A 127 -6.64 15.88 -12.05
N PHE A 128 -6.67 15.37 -10.81
CA PHE A 128 -7.88 15.34 -9.98
C PHE A 128 -7.91 16.41 -8.88
N LEU A 129 -6.77 16.83 -8.36
CA LEU A 129 -6.67 17.86 -7.32
C LEU A 129 -6.25 19.22 -7.89
N GLY A 130 -5.74 19.27 -9.13
CA GLY A 130 -5.17 20.48 -9.71
C GLY A 130 -3.89 20.95 -8.99
N GLU A 131 -3.24 20.08 -8.22
CA GLU A 131 -2.04 20.41 -7.48
C GLU A 131 -0.84 20.61 -8.41
N SER A 132 -0.06 21.66 -8.16
CA SER A 132 1.23 21.83 -8.80
C SER A 132 2.26 20.95 -8.11
N VAL A 133 2.57 19.79 -8.70
CA VAL A 133 3.60 18.88 -8.17
C VAL A 133 4.98 19.51 -8.47
N PRO A 134 5.85 19.72 -7.46
CA PRO A 134 7.19 20.27 -7.63
C PRO A 134 8.05 19.40 -8.55
N ARG A 135 9.02 20.03 -9.24
CA ARG A 135 9.92 19.31 -10.16
C ARG A 135 10.79 18.28 -9.45
N HIS A 136 11.23 18.56 -8.23
CA HIS A 136 12.04 17.63 -7.44
C HIS A 136 11.29 16.34 -7.13
N THR A 137 9.96 16.38 -6.86
CA THR A 137 9.14 15.19 -6.65
C THR A 137 9.02 14.31 -7.90
N TRP A 138 8.92 14.92 -9.10
CA TRP A 138 8.95 14.19 -10.36
C TRP A 138 10.29 13.48 -10.58
N ILE A 139 11.39 14.18 -10.32
CA ILE A 139 12.75 13.62 -10.44
C ILE A 139 12.91 12.48 -9.44
N ALA A 140 12.51 12.68 -8.18
CA ALA A 140 12.57 11.65 -7.16
C ALA A 140 11.77 10.40 -7.56
N ALA A 141 10.58 10.56 -8.11
CA ALA A 141 9.75 9.45 -8.57
C ALA A 141 10.42 8.63 -9.68
N VAL A 142 11.05 9.29 -10.66
CA VAL A 142 11.79 8.63 -11.76
C VAL A 142 13.04 7.91 -11.21
N VAL A 143 13.82 8.59 -10.37
CA VAL A 143 15.05 8.01 -9.80
C VAL A 143 14.72 6.82 -8.90
N CYS A 144 13.71 6.92 -8.05
CA CYS A 144 13.26 5.79 -7.23
C CYS A 144 12.82 4.60 -8.09
N ALA A 145 12.04 4.83 -9.14
CA ALA A 145 11.65 3.76 -10.06
C ALA A 145 12.87 3.07 -10.69
N ALA A 146 13.88 3.84 -11.12
CA ALA A 146 15.13 3.28 -11.65
C ALA A 146 15.90 2.48 -10.58
N CYS A 147 16.00 2.97 -9.34
CA CYS A 147 16.64 2.26 -8.23
C CYS A 147 15.94 0.93 -7.91
N VAL A 148 14.60 0.90 -7.94
CA VAL A 148 13.84 -0.33 -7.74
C VAL A 148 14.05 -1.32 -8.90
N LEU A 149 14.17 -0.86 -10.13
CA LEU A 149 14.53 -1.73 -11.27
C LEU A 149 15.92 -2.36 -11.07
N VAL A 150 16.90 -1.61 -10.56
CA VAL A 150 18.22 -2.16 -10.20
C VAL A 150 18.09 -3.18 -9.07
N LEU A 151 17.31 -2.87 -8.02
CA LEU A 151 17.09 -3.74 -6.87
C LEU A 151 16.56 -5.12 -7.27
N PHE A 152 15.62 -5.16 -8.21
CA PHE A 152 15.02 -6.42 -8.69
C PHE A 152 15.68 -6.98 -9.95
N SER A 153 16.79 -6.41 -10.43
CA SER A 153 17.43 -6.82 -11.69
C SER A 153 17.91 -8.27 -11.68
N ASP A 154 18.37 -8.79 -10.53
CA ASP A 154 18.79 -10.20 -10.42
C ASP A 154 17.64 -11.16 -10.68
N ALA A 155 16.45 -10.87 -10.17
CA ALA A 155 15.26 -11.69 -10.41
C ALA A 155 14.85 -11.73 -11.90
N PHE A 156 15.30 -10.78 -12.74
CA PHE A 156 15.09 -10.78 -14.18
C PHE A 156 16.19 -11.53 -14.96
N VAL A 157 17.41 -11.60 -14.38
CA VAL A 157 18.57 -12.25 -15.01
C VAL A 157 18.58 -13.76 -14.75
N GLU A 158 18.43 -14.19 -13.50
CA GLU A 158 18.41 -15.62 -13.12
C GLU A 158 17.33 -16.42 -13.83
N ARG A 159 16.30 -15.75 -14.31
CA ARG A 159 15.16 -16.35 -15.00
C ARG A 159 15.46 -16.82 -16.43
N ARG A 160 16.61 -16.48 -17.00
CA ARG A 160 16.95 -16.85 -18.38
C ARG A 160 17.42 -18.28 -18.52
N ASP A 161 17.85 -18.91 -17.44
CA ASP A 161 18.60 -20.15 -17.50
C ASP A 161 17.85 -21.40 -17.00
N ASP A 162 16.79 -21.27 -16.19
CA ASP A 162 16.08 -22.43 -15.63
C ASP A 162 14.58 -22.18 -15.54
N ASP A 163 13.70 -22.92 -16.24
CA ASP A 163 12.57 -23.58 -15.61
C ASP A 163 11.60 -24.26 -16.61
N GLU A 164 11.48 -25.57 -16.50
CA GLU A 164 10.34 -26.38 -16.98
C GLU A 164 9.02 -26.05 -16.26
N ASN A 165 9.06 -25.25 -15.18
CA ASN A 165 7.90 -24.85 -14.35
C ASN A 165 7.47 -23.39 -14.55
N THR A 166 7.91 -22.71 -15.62
CA THR A 166 7.44 -21.34 -15.90
C THR A 166 5.94 -21.36 -16.22
N PRO A 167 5.13 -20.54 -15.51
CA PRO A 167 3.75 -20.31 -15.92
C PRO A 167 3.72 -19.89 -17.39
N ALA A 168 2.68 -20.30 -18.13
CA ALA A 168 2.58 -20.00 -19.55
C ALA A 168 2.84 -18.52 -19.82
N THR A 169 3.57 -18.17 -20.87
CA THR A 169 3.94 -16.78 -21.23
C THR A 169 2.72 -15.85 -21.21
N ARG A 170 1.53 -16.38 -21.49
CA ARG A 170 0.26 -15.66 -21.44
C ARG A 170 -0.11 -15.23 -20.02
N ASP A 171 0.10 -16.07 -19.00
CA ASP A 171 -0.26 -15.77 -17.61
C ASP A 171 0.65 -14.68 -17.06
N HIS A 172 1.94 -14.67 -17.44
CA HIS A 172 2.86 -13.61 -17.09
C HIS A 172 2.45 -12.24 -17.67
N LEU A 173 2.03 -12.22 -18.92
CA LEU A 173 1.56 -10.97 -19.56
C LEU A 173 0.31 -10.46 -18.84
N VAL A 174 -0.67 -11.34 -18.59
CA VAL A 174 -1.90 -10.98 -17.86
C VAL A 174 -1.55 -10.48 -16.45
N GLY A 175 -0.68 -11.20 -15.72
CA GLY A 175 -0.22 -10.80 -14.41
C GLY A 175 0.44 -9.42 -14.38
N ASN A 176 1.28 -9.10 -15.36
CA ASN A 176 1.90 -7.79 -15.47
C ASN A 176 0.89 -6.68 -15.80
N PHE A 177 -0.10 -6.94 -16.65
CA PHE A 177 -1.18 -5.98 -16.89
C PHE A 177 -2.04 -5.74 -15.65
N VAL A 178 -2.39 -6.79 -14.91
CA VAL A 178 -3.10 -6.67 -13.64
C VAL A 178 -2.27 -5.90 -12.62
N ALA A 179 -0.94 -6.11 -12.59
CA ALA A 179 -0.04 -5.38 -11.72
C ALA A 179 -0.05 -3.86 -11.95
N LEU A 180 -0.26 -3.38 -13.19
CA LEU A 180 -0.36 -1.95 -13.50
C LEU A 180 -1.59 -1.28 -12.85
N ILE A 181 -2.64 -2.04 -12.56
CA ILE A 181 -3.83 -1.53 -11.88
C ILE A 181 -3.48 -1.12 -10.44
N VAL A 182 -2.52 -1.80 -9.81
CA VAL A 182 -2.15 -1.59 -8.40
C VAL A 182 -1.68 -0.15 -8.12
N PRO A 183 -0.60 0.36 -8.76
CA PRO A 183 -0.13 1.71 -8.52
C PRO A 183 -1.16 2.77 -8.96
N ALA A 184 -1.92 2.53 -10.02
CA ALA A 184 -2.96 3.44 -10.48
C ALA A 184 -4.12 3.56 -9.46
N ALA A 185 -4.66 2.44 -8.98
CA ALA A 185 -5.72 2.44 -7.99
C ALA A 185 -5.26 3.02 -6.65
N LEU A 186 -4.00 2.75 -6.25
CA LEU A 186 -3.41 3.28 -5.03
C LEU A 186 -3.19 4.80 -5.12
N ALA A 187 -2.70 5.29 -6.26
CA ALA A 187 -2.56 6.73 -6.51
C ALA A 187 -3.91 7.47 -6.41
N LEU A 188 -4.96 6.90 -6.99
CA LEU A 188 -6.31 7.44 -6.88
C LEU A 188 -6.83 7.36 -5.44
N TYR A 189 -6.51 6.30 -4.69
CA TYR A 189 -6.88 6.18 -3.29
C TYR A 189 -6.23 7.28 -2.43
N TRP A 190 -4.91 7.55 -2.59
CA TRP A 190 -4.25 8.66 -1.88
C TRP A 190 -4.82 10.02 -2.27
N THR A 191 -5.11 10.20 -3.54
CA THR A 191 -5.79 11.41 -4.03
C THR A 191 -7.17 11.57 -3.40
N ALA A 192 -7.95 10.49 -3.26
CA ALA A 192 -9.23 10.51 -2.58
C ALA A 192 -9.09 10.82 -1.07
N CYS A 193 -8.05 10.28 -0.40
CA CYS A 193 -7.75 10.61 1.00
C CYS A 193 -7.52 12.11 1.19
N LYS A 194 -6.77 12.74 0.30
CA LYS A 194 -6.47 14.17 0.35
C LYS A 194 -7.67 15.05 -0.03
N SER A 195 -8.50 14.60 -0.97
CA SER A 195 -9.72 15.32 -1.37
C SER A 195 -10.86 15.24 -0.35
N ALA A 196 -10.75 14.37 0.64
CA ALA A 196 -11.73 14.25 1.71
C ALA A 196 -11.79 15.52 2.57
N LYS A 197 -12.94 15.76 3.20
CA LYS A 197 -13.09 16.91 4.11
C LYS A 197 -12.05 16.87 5.21
N LYS A 198 -11.53 18.05 5.61
CA LYS A 198 -10.47 18.17 6.64
C LYS A 198 -10.78 17.40 7.94
N ASP A 199 -12.05 17.37 8.36
CA ASP A 199 -12.49 16.71 9.59
C ASP A 199 -12.93 15.25 9.40
N ALA A 200 -12.88 14.72 8.16
CA ALA A 200 -13.28 13.36 7.86
C ALA A 200 -12.07 12.41 7.85
N ASP A 201 -12.18 11.28 8.51
CA ASP A 201 -11.19 10.19 8.45
C ASP A 201 -11.61 9.15 7.40
N MET A 202 -10.65 8.68 6.61
CA MET A 202 -10.86 7.63 5.60
C MET A 202 -10.80 6.20 6.18
N ILE A 203 -10.56 6.03 7.47
CA ILE A 203 -10.54 4.71 8.14
C ILE A 203 -11.84 3.93 7.93
N PRO A 204 -13.06 4.54 7.99
CA PRO A 204 -14.27 3.80 7.65
C PRO A 204 -14.31 3.25 6.22
N ALA A 205 -13.73 3.98 5.25
CA ALA A 205 -13.62 3.49 3.88
C ALA A 205 -12.66 2.29 3.79
N LEU A 206 -11.53 2.35 4.51
CA LEU A 206 -10.59 1.24 4.59
C LEU A 206 -11.20 0.01 5.27
N ALA A 207 -12.01 0.18 6.33
CA ALA A 207 -12.75 -0.91 6.95
C ALA A 207 -13.82 -1.50 6.00
N LEU A 208 -14.56 -0.65 5.27
CA LEU A 208 -15.53 -1.07 4.27
C LEU A 208 -14.88 -1.84 3.11
N SER A 209 -13.66 -1.46 2.70
CA SER A 209 -12.89 -2.23 1.71
C SER A 209 -12.64 -3.66 2.17
N GLY A 210 -12.51 -3.87 3.47
CA GLY A 210 -12.37 -5.18 4.06
C GLY A 210 -13.62 -6.05 3.87
N LEU A 211 -14.79 -5.45 4.05
CA LEU A 211 -16.07 -6.13 3.78
C LEU A 211 -16.20 -6.49 2.29
N ILE A 212 -15.94 -5.54 1.40
CA ILE A 212 -16.06 -5.76 -0.05
C ILE A 212 -15.06 -6.85 -0.51
N GLY A 213 -13.79 -6.74 -0.14
CA GLY A 213 -12.76 -7.70 -0.53
C GLY A 213 -12.98 -9.09 0.07
N GLY A 214 -13.33 -9.17 1.36
CA GLY A 214 -13.65 -10.43 2.02
C GLY A 214 -14.87 -11.12 1.42
N SER A 215 -15.94 -10.37 1.15
CA SER A 215 -17.15 -10.91 0.50
C SER A 215 -16.87 -11.37 -0.94
N LEU A 216 -16.09 -10.59 -1.70
CA LEU A 216 -15.68 -10.97 -3.06
C LEU A 216 -14.88 -12.28 -3.05
N ALA A 217 -13.92 -12.42 -2.14
CA ALA A 217 -13.14 -13.66 -2.00
C ALA A 217 -14.05 -14.85 -1.66
N THR A 218 -14.98 -14.65 -0.74
CA THR A 218 -15.97 -15.69 -0.38
C THR A 218 -16.81 -16.12 -1.59
N LEU A 219 -17.31 -15.16 -2.37
CA LEU A 219 -18.12 -15.45 -3.56
C LEU A 219 -17.33 -16.19 -4.64
N VAL A 220 -16.07 -15.79 -4.88
CA VAL A 220 -15.21 -16.45 -5.87
C VAL A 220 -14.90 -17.87 -5.45
N VAL A 221 -14.59 -18.12 -4.18
CA VAL A 221 -14.31 -19.47 -3.69
C VAL A 221 -15.55 -20.33 -3.75
N LEU A 222 -16.70 -19.85 -3.29
CA LEU A 222 -17.97 -20.60 -3.36
C LEU A 222 -18.39 -20.88 -4.81
N GLY A 223 -18.16 -19.94 -5.74
CA GLY A 223 -18.47 -20.12 -7.15
C GLY A 223 -17.57 -21.12 -7.87
N ASN A 224 -16.33 -21.32 -7.42
CA ASN A 224 -15.38 -22.26 -8.02
C ASN A 224 -15.43 -23.69 -7.42
N VAL A 225 -16.14 -23.88 -6.32
CA VAL A 225 -16.28 -25.20 -5.66
C VAL A 225 -16.79 -26.30 -6.63
N PRO A 226 -17.82 -26.07 -7.48
CA PRO A 226 -18.31 -27.11 -8.39
C PRO A 226 -17.28 -27.47 -9.48
N PHE A 227 -16.41 -26.54 -9.89
CA PHE A 227 -15.39 -26.80 -10.92
C PHE A 227 -14.24 -27.66 -10.38
N GLN A 228 -13.75 -27.38 -9.17
CA GLN A 228 -12.69 -28.17 -8.52
C GLN A 228 -13.18 -29.57 -8.12
N ARG A 229 -14.46 -29.71 -7.80
CA ARG A 229 -15.05 -31.01 -7.44
C ARG A 229 -15.03 -32.03 -8.59
N ASN A 230 -15.11 -31.58 -9.84
CA ASN A 230 -15.05 -32.45 -11.02
C ASN A 230 -13.63 -32.92 -11.35
N GLU A 231 -12.57 -32.16 -11.01
CA GLU A 231 -11.18 -32.57 -11.24
C GLU A 231 -10.66 -33.53 -10.15
N ASN A 232 -11.16 -33.45 -8.91
CA ASN A 232 -10.64 -34.19 -7.76
C ASN A 232 -11.51 -35.39 -7.32
N GLN A 233 -12.44 -35.84 -8.14
CA GLN A 233 -13.33 -36.96 -7.78
C GLN A 233 -12.61 -38.28 -7.44
N ASN A 234 -11.29 -38.36 -7.61
CA ASN A 234 -10.46 -39.53 -7.29
C ASN A 234 -9.63 -39.43 -6.01
N GLN A 235 -9.66 -38.32 -5.27
CA GLN A 235 -8.89 -38.15 -4.04
C GLN A 235 -9.71 -37.47 -2.93
N ASN A 236 -10.13 -38.28 -1.95
CA ASN A 236 -10.66 -37.93 -0.63
C ASN A 236 -12.00 -37.16 -0.55
N GLN A 237 -13.05 -37.88 -0.22
CA GLN A 237 -14.44 -37.44 -0.04
C GLN A 237 -14.73 -36.60 1.22
N ASN A 238 -13.73 -36.13 1.98
CA ASN A 238 -13.94 -35.49 3.28
C ASN A 238 -13.50 -33.99 3.35
N GLU A 239 -13.19 -33.35 2.24
CA GLU A 239 -12.86 -31.91 2.28
C GLU A 239 -14.13 -31.05 2.30
N SER A 240 -14.27 -30.21 3.33
CA SER A 240 -15.39 -29.26 3.47
C SER A 240 -15.34 -28.19 2.35
N VAL A 241 -16.52 -27.73 1.92
CA VAL A 241 -16.69 -26.68 0.89
C VAL A 241 -15.92 -25.39 1.22
N LEU A 242 -15.65 -25.14 2.51
CA LEU A 242 -14.90 -24.00 3.01
C LEU A 242 -13.39 -24.26 3.16
N SER A 243 -12.91 -25.46 2.84
CA SER A 243 -11.49 -25.81 2.97
C SER A 243 -10.52 -24.87 2.25
N PRO A 244 -10.84 -24.26 1.08
CA PRO A 244 -9.96 -23.26 0.48
C PRO A 244 -9.87 -21.94 1.26
N LEU A 245 -10.83 -21.61 2.13
CA LEU A 245 -10.84 -20.41 2.95
C LEU A 245 -10.32 -20.65 4.37
N MET A 246 -10.38 -21.90 4.85
CA MET A 246 -9.91 -22.28 6.18
C MET A 246 -8.61 -23.07 6.05
N PRO A 247 -7.45 -22.50 6.38
CA PRO A 247 -6.24 -23.30 6.53
C PRO A 247 -6.45 -24.26 7.69
N THR A 248 -6.63 -25.54 7.38
CA THR A 248 -6.40 -26.58 8.38
C THR A 248 -4.88 -26.82 8.36
N PRO A 249 -4.16 -26.38 9.40
CA PRO A 249 -2.72 -26.60 9.44
C PRO A 249 -2.43 -28.10 9.46
N PRO A 250 -1.36 -28.56 8.78
CA PRO A 250 -0.80 -29.87 9.09
C PRO A 250 -0.48 -29.92 10.58
N ALA A 251 -0.70 -31.04 11.23
CA ALA A 251 -0.74 -31.20 12.68
C ALA A 251 0.53 -30.74 13.41
N ASP A 252 1.67 -30.64 12.74
CA ASP A 252 2.97 -30.35 13.36
C ASP A 252 3.41 -28.86 13.27
N ASP A 253 2.94 -28.05 12.29
CA ASP A 253 3.42 -26.66 12.08
C ASP A 253 2.32 -25.59 12.07
N GLY A 254 1.09 -25.95 12.36
CA GLY A 254 -0.08 -25.10 12.20
C GLY A 254 -0.08 -23.81 13.04
N GLY A 255 0.55 -23.82 14.18
CA GLY A 255 0.62 -22.65 15.06
C GLY A 255 1.40 -21.48 14.45
N VAL A 256 2.52 -21.77 13.79
CA VAL A 256 3.40 -20.73 13.20
C VAL A 256 2.77 -20.12 11.96
N ALA A 257 2.14 -20.92 11.11
CA ALA A 257 1.46 -20.41 9.90
C ALA A 257 0.26 -19.51 10.26
N ILE A 258 -0.54 -19.89 11.26
CA ILE A 258 -1.65 -19.04 11.75
C ILE A 258 -1.11 -17.76 12.39
N ALA A 259 -0.07 -17.85 13.22
CA ALA A 259 0.54 -16.69 13.85
C ALA A 259 1.10 -15.72 12.79
N ALA A 260 1.77 -16.23 11.75
CA ALA A 260 2.27 -15.42 10.64
C ALA A 260 1.12 -14.74 9.88
N LEU A 261 0.03 -15.44 9.58
CA LEU A 261 -1.14 -14.89 8.89
C LEU A 261 -1.83 -13.80 9.73
N VAL A 262 -2.01 -14.03 11.03
CA VAL A 262 -2.61 -13.04 11.93
C VAL A 262 -1.70 -11.82 12.05
N THR A 263 -0.39 -12.02 12.24
CA THR A 263 0.58 -10.92 12.33
C THR A 263 0.64 -10.13 11.03
N GLN A 264 0.63 -10.79 9.87
CA GLN A 264 0.58 -10.16 8.56
C GLN A 264 -0.70 -9.32 8.39
N THR A 265 -1.86 -9.88 8.72
CA THR A 265 -3.15 -9.17 8.62
C THR A 265 -3.18 -7.94 9.52
N LEU A 266 -2.69 -8.06 10.76
CA LEU A 266 -2.60 -6.95 11.71
C LEU A 266 -1.62 -5.87 11.21
N SER A 267 -0.43 -6.26 10.77
CA SER A 267 0.59 -5.36 10.24
C SER A 267 0.06 -4.54 9.07
N VAL A 268 -0.53 -5.19 8.07
CA VAL A 268 -1.12 -4.51 6.90
C VAL A 268 -2.28 -3.59 7.30
N ALA A 269 -3.16 -4.02 8.21
CA ALA A 269 -4.28 -3.19 8.66
C ALA A 269 -3.79 -1.91 9.38
N VAL A 270 -2.84 -2.05 10.31
CA VAL A 270 -2.26 -0.91 11.05
C VAL A 270 -1.46 -0.01 10.12
N ALA A 271 -0.63 -0.58 9.25
CA ALA A 271 0.19 0.16 8.28
C ALA A 271 -0.67 1.05 7.39
N PHE A 272 -1.69 0.49 6.75
CA PHE A 272 -2.57 1.29 5.88
C PHE A 272 -3.46 2.25 6.66
N ALA A 273 -3.80 1.97 7.92
CA ALA A 273 -4.46 2.96 8.76
C ALA A 273 -3.55 4.18 9.00
N LEU A 274 -2.28 3.97 9.36
CA LEU A 274 -1.31 5.04 9.57
C LEU A 274 -1.03 5.82 8.27
N LEU A 275 -0.81 5.12 7.16
CA LEU A 275 -0.64 5.73 5.84
C LEU A 275 -1.86 6.57 5.44
N THR A 276 -3.06 6.06 5.66
CA THR A 276 -4.32 6.77 5.35
C THR A 276 -4.49 8.03 6.22
N LEU A 277 -4.11 7.97 7.50
CA LEU A 277 -4.11 9.14 8.37
C LEU A 277 -3.07 10.18 7.95
N GLY A 278 -1.88 9.75 7.54
CA GLY A 278 -0.84 10.64 7.00
C GLY A 278 -1.21 11.26 5.67
N ALA A 279 -1.79 10.48 4.75
CA ALA A 279 -2.17 10.90 3.41
C ALA A 279 -3.22 12.03 3.35
N LYS A 280 -3.85 12.34 4.46
CA LYS A 280 -4.80 13.44 4.56
C LYS A 280 -4.12 14.81 4.42
N ASP A 281 -2.96 14.95 5.04
CA ASP A 281 -2.24 16.22 5.10
C ASP A 281 -1.00 16.23 4.19
N VAL A 282 -0.44 15.03 3.91
CA VAL A 282 0.74 14.85 3.04
C VAL A 282 0.30 14.79 1.56
N PRO A 283 1.06 15.40 0.63
CA PRO A 283 0.83 15.24 -0.81
C PRO A 283 0.78 13.77 -1.23
N SER A 284 -0.15 13.40 -2.11
CA SER A 284 -0.35 11.99 -2.53
C SER A 284 0.89 11.39 -3.19
N ALA A 285 1.67 12.20 -3.91
CA ALA A 285 2.95 11.79 -4.49
C ALA A 285 4.00 11.46 -3.41
N GLU A 286 4.09 12.29 -2.35
CA GLU A 286 5.01 12.08 -1.22
C GLU A 286 4.63 10.80 -0.42
N VAL A 287 3.33 10.55 -0.20
CA VAL A 287 2.87 9.29 0.43
C VAL A 287 3.29 8.07 -0.37
N SER A 288 3.17 8.14 -1.70
CA SER A 288 3.58 7.04 -2.58
C SER A 288 5.10 6.84 -2.59
N LEU A 289 5.90 7.91 -2.48
CA LEU A 289 7.34 7.81 -2.29
C LEU A 289 7.68 7.15 -0.95
N ILE A 290 7.03 7.57 0.14
CA ILE A 290 7.22 6.99 1.48
C ILE A 290 6.95 5.48 1.46
N MET A 291 5.97 5.01 0.70
CA MET A 291 5.70 3.57 0.58
C MET A 291 6.85 2.77 -0.05
N LEU A 292 7.74 3.40 -0.83
CA LEU A 292 8.91 2.71 -1.40
C LEU A 292 9.93 2.29 -0.33
N ILE A 293 9.82 2.79 0.91
CA ILE A 293 10.61 2.30 2.06
C ILE A 293 10.41 0.78 2.23
N GLU A 294 9.18 0.31 2.07
CA GLU A 294 8.88 -1.12 2.13
C GLU A 294 9.67 -1.92 1.08
N LEU A 295 9.72 -1.42 -0.17
CA LEU A 295 10.43 -2.08 -1.25
C LEU A 295 11.94 -2.12 -0.99
N ALA A 296 12.49 -1.08 -0.37
CA ALA A 296 13.91 -1.00 -0.04
C ALA A 296 14.29 -1.88 1.16
N LEU A 297 13.47 -1.91 2.20
CA LEU A 297 13.74 -2.64 3.43
C LEU A 297 13.26 -4.10 3.40
N GLY A 298 12.29 -4.43 2.55
CA GLY A 298 11.74 -5.78 2.43
C GLY A 298 12.79 -6.88 2.25
N PRO A 299 13.70 -6.77 1.25
CA PRO A 299 14.78 -7.74 1.06
C PRO A 299 15.71 -7.88 2.26
N LEU A 300 15.96 -6.79 3.00
CA LEU A 300 16.81 -6.80 4.20
C LEU A 300 16.15 -7.58 5.34
N LEU A 301 14.83 -7.45 5.49
CA LEU A 301 14.08 -8.24 6.47
C LEU A 301 13.99 -9.72 6.08
N VAL A 302 13.88 -10.03 4.78
CA VAL A 302 13.94 -11.41 4.29
C VAL A 302 15.31 -12.01 4.62
N TRP A 303 16.40 -11.28 4.40
CA TRP A 303 17.73 -11.70 4.80
C TRP A 303 17.84 -11.98 6.31
N ALA A 304 17.37 -11.06 7.14
CA ALA A 304 17.39 -11.21 8.59
C ALA A 304 16.53 -12.38 9.09
N ALA A 305 15.40 -12.67 8.43
CA ALA A 305 14.46 -13.71 8.84
C ALA A 305 14.81 -15.11 8.30
N VAL A 306 15.35 -15.20 7.10
CA VAL A 306 15.56 -16.46 6.35
C VAL A 306 17.04 -16.76 6.12
N GLY A 307 17.93 -15.77 6.29
CA GLY A 307 19.39 -15.91 6.10
C GLY A 307 19.82 -15.82 4.62
N GLU A 308 18.92 -15.52 3.69
CA GLU A 308 19.25 -15.33 2.27
C GLU A 308 19.99 -14.01 2.06
N MET A 309 21.28 -14.07 1.74
CA MET A 309 22.12 -12.88 1.54
C MET A 309 21.68 -12.10 0.30
N PRO A 310 21.33 -10.80 0.46
CA PRO A 310 21.02 -9.94 -0.68
C PRO A 310 22.24 -9.73 -1.56
N THR A 311 22.05 -9.68 -2.87
CA THR A 311 23.12 -9.36 -3.82
C THR A 311 23.54 -7.88 -3.69
N TRP A 312 24.69 -7.53 -4.25
CA TRP A 312 25.15 -6.13 -4.27
C TRP A 312 24.17 -5.17 -4.95
N ARG A 313 23.39 -5.67 -5.93
CA ARG A 313 22.37 -4.89 -6.64
C ARG A 313 21.21 -4.52 -5.73
N VAL A 314 20.80 -5.44 -4.86
CA VAL A 314 19.77 -5.18 -3.83
C VAL A 314 20.23 -4.08 -2.88
N TRP A 315 21.50 -4.14 -2.41
CA TRP A 315 22.06 -3.10 -1.54
C TRP A 315 22.14 -1.74 -2.25
N LEU A 316 22.58 -1.72 -3.52
CA LEU A 316 22.68 -0.49 -4.31
C LEU A 316 21.30 0.14 -4.56
N GLY A 317 20.34 -0.68 -4.98
CA GLY A 317 18.96 -0.22 -5.24
C GLY A 317 18.28 0.31 -3.98
N ALA A 318 18.37 -0.43 -2.86
CA ALA A 318 17.80 -0.01 -1.58
C ALA A 318 18.42 1.29 -1.06
N ALA A 319 19.74 1.41 -1.10
CA ALA A 319 20.44 2.64 -0.71
C ALA A 319 20.03 3.82 -1.61
N GLY A 320 19.90 3.60 -2.92
CA GLY A 320 19.44 4.62 -3.89
C GLY A 320 18.02 5.10 -3.60
N VAL A 321 17.08 4.21 -3.30
CA VAL A 321 15.71 4.57 -2.91
C VAL A 321 15.72 5.42 -1.64
N LEU A 322 16.39 4.95 -0.58
CA LEU A 322 16.44 5.66 0.71
C LEU A 322 17.11 7.04 0.58
N ALA A 323 18.21 7.13 -0.17
CA ALA A 323 18.90 8.39 -0.42
C ALA A 323 18.02 9.39 -1.20
N THR A 324 17.31 8.91 -2.23
CA THR A 324 16.41 9.75 -3.03
C THR A 324 15.24 10.26 -2.18
N MET A 325 14.66 9.41 -1.33
CA MET A 325 13.59 9.80 -0.43
C MET A 325 14.05 10.83 0.61
N ALA A 326 15.25 10.65 1.16
CA ALA A 326 15.83 11.63 2.06
C ALA A 326 16.04 12.98 1.36
N ALA A 327 16.63 12.96 0.16
CA ALA A 327 16.84 14.18 -0.64
C ALA A 327 15.52 14.89 -0.98
N GLU A 328 14.49 14.15 -1.35
CA GLU A 328 13.15 14.71 -1.62
C GLU A 328 12.54 15.33 -0.38
N SER A 329 12.60 14.64 0.76
CA SER A 329 12.08 15.16 2.03
C SER A 329 12.80 16.44 2.46
N PHE A 330 14.12 16.52 2.25
CA PHE A 330 14.87 17.76 2.51
C PHE A 330 14.49 18.88 1.54
N ALA A 331 14.31 18.59 0.26
CA ALA A 331 13.88 19.57 -0.74
C ALA A 331 12.49 20.11 -0.42
N ALA A 332 11.54 19.25 -0.07
CA ALA A 332 10.19 19.64 0.31
C ALA A 332 10.18 20.57 1.54
N VAL A 333 10.97 20.25 2.59
CA VAL A 333 11.09 21.12 3.77
C VAL A 333 11.77 22.45 3.44
N ALA A 334 12.76 22.45 2.53
CA ALA A 334 13.43 23.66 2.10
C ALA A 334 12.50 24.60 1.31
N ASP A 335 11.66 24.04 0.43
CA ASP A 335 10.68 24.82 -0.33
C ASP A 335 9.60 25.41 0.59
N GLU A 336 9.08 24.64 1.56
CA GLU A 336 8.15 25.14 2.57
C GLU A 336 8.72 26.33 3.37
N ARG A 337 10.00 26.28 3.74
CA ARG A 337 10.67 27.37 4.45
C ARG A 337 10.83 28.62 3.58
N ARG A 338 11.11 28.45 2.28
CA ARG A 338 11.25 29.56 1.33
C ARG A 338 9.91 30.26 1.11
N GLU A 339 8.84 29.50 0.92
CA GLU A 339 7.49 30.04 0.76
C GLU A 339 7.04 30.78 2.02
N GLY A 340 7.26 30.22 3.21
CA GLY A 340 6.93 30.87 4.48
C GLY A 340 7.71 32.17 4.71
N SER A 341 8.98 32.25 4.31
CA SER A 341 9.78 33.49 4.41
C SER A 341 9.35 34.55 3.39
N ALA A 342 8.94 34.15 2.19
CA ALA A 342 8.44 35.07 1.16
C ALA A 342 7.07 35.68 1.56
N ASP A 343 6.18 34.88 2.13
CA ASP A 343 4.89 35.36 2.63
C ASP A 343 5.06 36.34 3.80
N PHE A 344 5.99 36.05 4.70
CA PHE A 344 6.32 36.99 5.81
C PHE A 344 6.88 38.30 5.31
N SER A 345 7.79 38.28 4.33
CA SER A 345 8.36 39.50 3.72
C SER A 345 7.28 40.33 3.02
N SER A 346 6.39 39.69 2.27
CA SER A 346 5.30 40.38 1.56
C SER A 346 4.25 40.97 2.51
N ALA A 347 4.01 40.33 3.65
CA ALA A 347 3.14 40.88 4.70
C ALA A 347 3.73 42.09 5.37
N ALA A 348 5.03 42.06 5.69
CA ALA A 348 5.76 43.17 6.27
C ALA A 348 5.82 44.42 5.33
N GLU A 349 5.99 44.19 4.02
CA GLU A 349 5.94 45.27 3.02
C GLU A 349 4.55 45.92 2.90
N ARG A 350 3.47 45.15 3.05
CA ARG A 350 2.09 45.68 3.05
C ARG A 350 1.79 46.53 4.29
N GLU A 351 2.31 46.13 5.45
CA GLU A 351 2.15 46.93 6.69
C GLU A 351 2.92 48.22 6.64
N THR A 352 4.14 48.24 6.08
CA THR A 352 4.96 49.43 5.97
C THR A 352 4.50 50.37 4.85
N GLY A 353 3.96 49.84 3.72
CA GLY A 353 3.42 50.65 2.62
C GLY A 353 2.07 51.31 2.93
N GLY A 354 1.25 50.74 3.83
CA GLY A 354 -0.05 51.29 4.21
C GLY A 354 0.00 52.48 5.18
N SER A 355 1.16 52.77 5.80
CA SER A 355 1.30 53.93 6.73
C SER A 355 1.69 55.22 6.05
N GLY A 356 2.02 55.20 4.76
CA GLY A 356 2.45 56.40 3.99
C GLY A 356 1.31 57.22 3.40
N ASP A 357 0.13 56.66 3.18
CA ASP A 357 -0.99 57.34 2.50
C ASP A 357 -2.04 57.98 3.46
N ALA A 358 -1.81 57.90 4.77
CA ALA A 358 -2.72 58.52 5.76
C ALA A 358 -2.25 59.90 6.28
N ALA A 359 -1.19 60.45 5.71
CA ALA A 359 -0.60 61.73 6.16
C ALA A 359 -0.41 62.74 5.01
N ALA A 360 -1.29 62.72 3.99
CA ALA A 360 -1.34 63.78 2.96
C ALA A 360 -2.74 64.39 2.83
#